data_3432065331a8963cc8f4530a5ddfcaea
#
_entry.id   3432065331a8963cc8f4530a5ddfcaea
#
_cell.length_a   1.000
_cell.length_b   1.000
_cell.length_c   1.000
_cell.angle_alpha   90.00
_cell.angle_beta   90.00
_cell.angle_gamma   90.00
#
_symmetry.space_group_name_H-M   'P 1'
#
loop_
_entity.id
_entity.type
_entity.pdbx_description
1 polymer ?
#
loop_
_entity_poly.entity_id
_entity_poly.type
_entity_poly.pdbx_seq_one_letter_code
_entity_poly.pdbx_strand_id
1 'polypeptide(L)'
;LKGVTIAEKIGDSIDLNLDVKNEKGEVVKLSTFFGNHKPVMLSPMYYQCPGLCSFHFNGVIDALKKMDWNPGEKFNIIAFSFDASENNLEKADLAQKKKDSYMKVYGRAGTENGFHFLTADQATIDALMKQVGFQYRWNEKANEWSHASAAIMISPEGKITRYLHGVDFDARDMKLALNETANGKVGNIVDSVMLYCFKYDQHQSKYGLQV
;
A
#
# COMPACT_ATOMS: atom_id res chain seq x y z
N LEU A 1 10.31 -10.15 17.75
CA LEU A 1 9.36 -10.92 16.95
C LEU A 1 10.07 -11.43 15.68
N LYS A 2 10.71 -12.62 15.73
CA LYS A 2 11.33 -13.23 14.53
C LYS A 2 10.24 -13.49 13.47
N GLY A 3 10.47 -13.03 12.21
CA GLY A 3 9.56 -13.28 11.08
C GLY A 3 8.36 -12.33 10.98
N VAL A 4 8.44 -11.16 11.60
CA VAL A 4 7.46 -10.08 11.49
C VAL A 4 8.21 -8.80 11.23
N THR A 5 8.50 -8.52 9.96
CA THR A 5 9.31 -7.35 9.54
C THR A 5 9.01 -7.02 8.09
N ILE A 6 9.54 -5.91 7.62
CA ILE A 6 9.58 -5.55 6.20
C ILE A 6 11.05 -5.50 5.81
N ALA A 7 11.46 -6.44 4.95
CA ALA A 7 12.76 -6.42 4.30
C ALA A 7 12.64 -5.60 3.01
N GLU A 8 12.91 -4.31 3.08
CA GLU A 8 12.73 -3.40 1.95
C GLU A 8 13.43 -3.91 0.67
N LYS A 9 12.69 -3.86 -0.43
CA LYS A 9 13.07 -4.31 -1.76
C LYS A 9 13.14 -3.13 -2.74
N ILE A 10 13.65 -2.00 -2.27
CA ILE A 10 13.76 -0.78 -3.07
C ILE A 10 14.59 -1.04 -4.33
N GLY A 11 14.03 -0.70 -5.48
CA GLY A 11 14.65 -0.94 -6.80
C GLY A 11 14.22 -2.26 -7.46
N ASP A 12 13.72 -3.23 -6.69
CA ASP A 12 13.19 -4.48 -7.25
C ASP A 12 11.84 -4.23 -7.92
N SER A 13 11.44 -5.11 -8.83
CA SER A 13 10.14 -5.07 -9.51
C SER A 13 9.23 -6.18 -9.02
N ILE A 14 7.94 -5.87 -8.95
CA ILE A 14 6.90 -6.87 -8.70
C ILE A 14 6.37 -7.45 -10.02
N ASP A 15 5.84 -8.66 -9.97
CA ASP A 15 5.20 -9.30 -11.12
C ASP A 15 3.78 -8.76 -11.30
N LEU A 16 3.58 -7.95 -12.33
CA LEU A 16 2.29 -7.37 -12.68
C LEU A 16 1.34 -8.37 -13.35
N ASN A 17 1.79 -9.59 -13.70
CA ASN A 17 0.97 -10.65 -14.30
C ASN A 17 0.28 -11.55 -13.27
N LEU A 18 0.47 -11.29 -11.99
CA LEU A 18 -0.22 -12.03 -10.91
C LEU A 18 -1.73 -11.89 -11.07
N ASP A 19 -2.45 -12.99 -10.88
CA ASP A 19 -3.90 -13.02 -10.87
C ASP A 19 -4.41 -12.63 -9.47
N VAL A 20 -5.22 -11.60 -9.42
CA VAL A 20 -5.85 -11.10 -8.19
C VAL A 20 -7.36 -11.02 -8.39
N LYS A 21 -8.11 -11.02 -7.31
CA LYS A 21 -9.55 -10.80 -7.34
C LYS A 21 -9.86 -9.39 -6.84
N ASN A 22 -10.59 -8.64 -7.66
CA ASN A 22 -11.03 -7.29 -7.30
C ASN A 22 -12.21 -7.34 -6.31
N GLU A 23 -12.65 -6.19 -5.84
CA GLU A 23 -13.75 -6.05 -4.87
C GLU A 23 -15.11 -6.55 -5.38
N LYS A 24 -15.25 -6.75 -6.71
CA LYS A 24 -16.45 -7.33 -7.32
C LYS A 24 -16.37 -8.85 -7.45
N GLY A 25 -15.26 -9.45 -7.02
CA GLY A 25 -15.01 -10.88 -7.14
C GLY A 25 -14.49 -11.34 -8.50
N GLU A 26 -14.15 -10.41 -9.40
CA GLU A 26 -13.62 -10.71 -10.73
C GLU A 26 -12.11 -10.96 -10.66
N VAL A 27 -11.65 -12.02 -11.31
CA VAL A 27 -10.21 -12.32 -11.45
C VAL A 27 -9.64 -11.44 -12.56
N VAL A 28 -8.64 -10.65 -12.21
CA VAL A 28 -7.95 -9.72 -13.11
C VAL A 28 -6.44 -9.78 -12.89
N LYS A 29 -5.66 -9.32 -13.86
CA LYS A 29 -4.22 -9.16 -13.68
C LYS A 29 -3.92 -7.96 -12.77
N LEU A 30 -2.90 -8.07 -11.93
CA LEU A 30 -2.44 -6.96 -11.08
C LEU A 30 -2.09 -5.71 -11.92
N SER A 31 -1.60 -5.90 -13.16
CA SER A 31 -1.34 -4.83 -14.13
C SER A 31 -2.53 -3.93 -14.43
N THR A 32 -3.77 -4.40 -14.22
CA THR A 32 -5.00 -3.62 -14.42
C THR A 32 -5.00 -2.32 -13.59
N PHE A 33 -4.33 -2.33 -12.45
CA PHE A 33 -4.28 -1.19 -11.52
C PHE A 33 -3.07 -0.29 -11.71
N PHE A 34 -2.20 -0.65 -12.66
CA PHE A 34 -0.98 0.07 -13.03
C PHE A 34 -1.11 0.70 -14.41
N GLY A 35 -0.23 1.61 -14.73
CA GLY A 35 -0.21 2.27 -16.04
C GLY A 35 -0.71 3.71 -15.99
N ASN A 36 -0.88 4.31 -17.18
CA ASN A 36 -1.25 5.72 -17.35
C ASN A 36 -0.34 6.70 -16.57
N HIS A 37 0.92 6.33 -16.38
CA HIS A 37 1.92 7.10 -15.60
C HIS A 37 1.51 7.37 -14.15
N LYS A 38 0.59 6.58 -13.60
CA LYS A 38 0.16 6.71 -12.21
C LYS A 38 0.92 5.75 -11.31
N PRO A 39 1.58 6.24 -10.26
CA PRO A 39 2.15 5.38 -9.23
C PRO A 39 1.05 4.70 -8.44
N VAL A 40 1.39 3.59 -7.81
CA VAL A 40 0.51 2.83 -6.93
C VAL A 40 1.04 2.87 -5.50
N MET A 41 0.17 3.15 -4.56
CA MET A 41 0.40 2.91 -3.14
C MET A 41 -0.21 1.57 -2.75
N LEU A 42 0.63 0.59 -2.45
CA LEU A 42 0.23 -0.73 -1.97
C LEU A 42 0.25 -0.76 -0.44
N SER A 43 -0.88 -1.10 0.17
CA SER A 43 -1.02 -1.33 1.61
C SER A 43 -1.36 -2.79 1.87
N PRO A 44 -0.38 -3.64 2.26
CA PRO A 44 -0.67 -4.98 2.74
C PRO A 44 -1.48 -4.94 4.03
N MET A 45 -2.59 -5.66 4.06
CA MET A 45 -3.50 -5.73 5.21
C MET A 45 -4.31 -7.03 5.18
N TYR A 46 -5.17 -7.28 6.17
CA TYR A 46 -6.27 -8.20 6.04
C TYR A 46 -7.55 -7.52 6.56
N TYR A 47 -8.67 -7.78 5.92
CA TYR A 47 -9.88 -6.97 6.09
C TYR A 47 -10.58 -7.21 7.43
N GLN A 48 -10.43 -8.40 7.99
CA GLN A 48 -10.99 -8.77 9.30
C GLN A 48 -10.06 -8.44 10.48
N CYS A 49 -8.97 -7.69 10.24
CA CYS A 49 -8.05 -7.28 11.29
C CYS A 49 -8.77 -6.48 12.39
N PRO A 50 -8.62 -6.88 13.67
CA PRO A 50 -9.25 -6.16 14.77
C PRO A 50 -8.51 -4.87 15.18
N GLY A 51 -7.29 -4.63 14.67
CA GLY A 51 -6.43 -3.54 15.16
C GLY A 51 -5.55 -2.90 14.12
N LEU A 52 -4.31 -3.34 14.00
CA LEU A 52 -3.21 -2.63 13.30
C LEU A 52 -3.51 -2.25 11.85
N CYS A 53 -4.14 -3.13 11.06
CA CYS A 53 -4.50 -2.81 9.67
C CYS A 53 -5.47 -1.63 9.58
N SER A 54 -6.44 -1.58 10.52
CA SER A 54 -7.41 -0.49 10.57
C SER A 54 -6.73 0.82 10.96
N PHE A 55 -5.82 0.81 11.93
CA PHE A 55 -5.03 2.00 12.29
C PHE A 55 -4.16 2.47 11.12
N HIS A 56 -3.49 1.55 10.44
CA HIS A 56 -2.67 1.87 9.27
C HIS A 56 -3.51 2.55 8.16
N PHE A 57 -4.59 1.92 7.74
CA PHE A 57 -5.37 2.44 6.62
C PHE A 57 -6.15 3.70 6.98
N ASN A 58 -6.56 3.86 8.24
CA ASN A 58 -7.11 5.13 8.75
C ASN A 58 -6.07 6.25 8.65
N GLY A 59 -4.81 6.00 9.04
CA GLY A 59 -3.74 6.97 8.87
C GLY A 59 -3.48 7.35 7.41
N VAL A 60 -3.55 6.37 6.49
CA VAL A 60 -3.52 6.66 5.04
C VAL A 60 -4.66 7.59 4.65
N ILE A 61 -5.90 7.28 5.03
CA ILE A 61 -7.08 8.11 4.74
C ILE A 61 -6.95 9.52 5.32
N ASP A 62 -6.45 9.65 6.54
CA ASP A 62 -6.29 10.96 7.19
C ASP A 62 -5.21 11.81 6.51
N ALA A 63 -4.13 11.21 6.03
CA ALA A 63 -3.15 11.90 5.20
C ALA A 63 -3.74 12.34 3.86
N LEU A 64 -4.49 11.45 3.18
CA LEU A 64 -5.14 11.75 1.91
C LEU A 64 -6.16 12.89 2.02
N LYS A 65 -6.92 12.99 3.11
CA LYS A 65 -7.84 14.10 3.35
C LYS A 65 -7.16 15.47 3.40
N LYS A 66 -5.89 15.49 3.81
CA LYS A 66 -5.08 16.72 3.88
C LYS A 66 -4.36 17.03 2.57
N MET A 67 -4.33 16.10 1.62
CA MET A 67 -3.72 16.28 0.30
C MET A 67 -4.69 16.93 -0.68
N ASP A 68 -4.13 17.68 -1.62
CA ASP A 68 -4.84 18.24 -2.79
C ASP A 68 -4.87 17.27 -4.00
N TRP A 69 -4.24 16.08 -3.88
CA TRP A 69 -4.25 15.02 -4.87
C TRP A 69 -5.31 13.96 -4.55
N ASN A 70 -5.98 13.48 -5.58
CA ASN A 70 -7.00 12.44 -5.43
C ASN A 70 -6.52 11.10 -6.01
N PRO A 71 -6.80 9.98 -5.32
CA PRO A 71 -6.71 8.66 -5.93
C PRO A 71 -7.59 8.58 -7.19
N GLY A 72 -7.14 7.82 -8.18
CA GLY A 72 -7.79 7.73 -9.50
C GLY A 72 -7.36 8.83 -10.48
N GLU A 73 -6.95 10.00 -10.01
CA GLU A 73 -6.43 11.08 -10.86
C GLU A 73 -4.91 11.04 -10.97
N LYS A 74 -4.21 11.11 -9.86
CA LYS A 74 -2.74 11.23 -9.80
C LYS A 74 -2.03 9.92 -9.42
N PHE A 75 -2.69 9.03 -8.73
CA PHE A 75 -2.17 7.74 -8.26
C PHE A 75 -3.32 6.78 -7.98
N ASN A 76 -3.02 5.51 -7.80
CA ASN A 76 -3.97 4.51 -7.33
C ASN A 76 -3.55 3.98 -5.96
N ILE A 77 -4.51 3.44 -5.22
CA ILE A 77 -4.31 2.78 -3.94
C ILE A 77 -4.78 1.35 -4.05
N ILE A 78 -3.93 0.42 -3.62
CA ILE A 78 -4.27 -0.99 -3.48
C ILE A 78 -4.20 -1.36 -2.01
N ALA A 79 -5.34 -1.68 -1.42
CA ALA A 79 -5.44 -2.43 -0.17
C ALA A 79 -5.45 -3.92 -0.52
N PHE A 80 -4.37 -4.63 -0.22
CA PHE A 80 -4.20 -6.03 -0.61
C PHE A 80 -4.28 -6.94 0.61
N SER A 81 -5.28 -7.84 0.63
CA SER A 81 -5.39 -8.82 1.70
C SER A 81 -4.34 -9.91 1.56
N PHE A 82 -3.54 -10.10 2.61
CA PHE A 82 -2.59 -11.21 2.72
C PHE A 82 -3.18 -12.43 3.46
N ASP A 83 -4.47 -12.43 3.76
CA ASP A 83 -5.18 -13.57 4.33
C ASP A 83 -5.98 -14.29 3.24
N ALA A 84 -5.48 -15.45 2.79
CA ALA A 84 -6.14 -16.25 1.76
C ALA A 84 -7.55 -16.67 2.13
N SER A 85 -7.89 -16.74 3.43
CA SER A 85 -9.24 -17.06 3.87
C SER A 85 -10.28 -16.02 3.46
N GLU A 86 -9.85 -14.81 3.16
CA GLU A 86 -10.70 -13.70 2.70
C GLU A 86 -11.03 -13.77 1.20
N ASN A 87 -10.39 -14.69 0.47
CA ASN A 87 -10.62 -14.92 -0.97
C ASN A 87 -11.68 -16.00 -1.26
N ASN A 88 -12.38 -16.53 -0.25
CA ASN A 88 -13.37 -17.57 -0.46
C ASN A 88 -14.76 -17.01 -0.84
N LEU A 89 -15.65 -17.90 -1.35
CA LEU A 89 -17.00 -17.51 -1.81
C LEU A 89 -17.90 -17.01 -0.67
N GLU A 90 -17.70 -17.50 0.54
CA GLU A 90 -18.50 -17.08 1.71
C GLU A 90 -18.20 -15.65 2.15
N LYS A 91 -17.04 -15.12 1.73
CA LYS A 91 -16.60 -13.76 2.02
C LYS A 91 -16.49 -12.90 0.76
N ALA A 92 -17.19 -13.27 -0.32
CA ALA A 92 -17.05 -12.62 -1.64
C ALA A 92 -17.34 -11.13 -1.62
N ASP A 93 -18.14 -10.63 -0.69
CA ASP A 93 -18.49 -9.21 -0.54
C ASP A 93 -17.63 -8.44 0.48
N LEU A 94 -16.69 -9.13 1.16
CA LEU A 94 -15.89 -8.52 2.22
C LEU A 94 -15.03 -7.37 1.71
N ALA A 95 -14.36 -7.54 0.58
CA ALA A 95 -13.53 -6.52 -0.03
C ALA A 95 -14.37 -5.28 -0.43
N GLN A 96 -15.55 -5.50 -1.01
CA GLN A 96 -16.47 -4.41 -1.38
C GLN A 96 -16.99 -3.67 -0.14
N LYS A 97 -17.44 -4.39 0.88
CA LYS A 97 -17.89 -3.78 2.14
C LYS A 97 -16.80 -2.94 2.81
N LYS A 98 -15.55 -3.45 2.77
CA LYS A 98 -14.41 -2.73 3.32
C LYS A 98 -14.13 -1.46 2.52
N LYS A 99 -14.15 -1.53 1.19
CA LYS A 99 -14.04 -0.37 0.30
C LYS A 99 -15.12 0.66 0.61
N ASP A 100 -16.38 0.27 0.64
CA ASP A 100 -17.50 1.17 0.90
C ASP A 100 -17.37 1.89 2.24
N SER A 101 -16.92 1.17 3.27
CA SER A 101 -16.67 1.74 4.59
C SER A 101 -15.60 2.85 4.53
N TYR A 102 -14.47 2.59 3.87
CA TYR A 102 -13.41 3.59 3.74
C TYR A 102 -13.77 4.75 2.82
N MET A 103 -14.55 4.51 1.76
CA MET A 103 -15.03 5.59 0.89
C MET A 103 -15.94 6.57 1.64
N LYS A 104 -16.81 6.05 2.53
CA LYS A 104 -17.61 6.90 3.42
C LYS A 104 -16.74 7.75 4.35
N VAL A 105 -15.68 7.16 4.92
CA VAL A 105 -14.74 7.88 5.80
C VAL A 105 -13.94 8.91 5.00
N TYR A 106 -13.46 8.56 3.81
CA TYR A 106 -12.70 9.48 2.95
C TYR A 106 -13.54 10.69 2.49
N GLY A 107 -14.78 10.45 2.05
CA GLY A 107 -15.77 11.47 1.82
C GLY A 107 -15.57 12.34 0.59
N ARG A 108 -14.68 12.00 -0.35
CA ARG A 108 -14.51 12.69 -1.63
C ARG A 108 -15.15 11.88 -2.75
N ALA A 109 -16.30 12.34 -3.24
CA ALA A 109 -17.02 11.71 -4.35
C ALA A 109 -16.18 11.68 -5.64
N GLY A 110 -16.34 10.62 -6.44
CA GLY A 110 -15.67 10.46 -7.73
C GLY A 110 -14.25 9.89 -7.63
N THR A 111 -13.81 9.49 -6.43
CA THR A 111 -12.47 8.93 -6.20
C THR A 111 -12.47 7.41 -6.06
N GLU A 112 -13.62 6.77 -6.10
CA GLU A 112 -13.83 5.34 -5.86
C GLU A 112 -13.01 4.47 -6.83
N ASN A 113 -12.80 4.94 -8.06
CA ASN A 113 -12.01 4.26 -9.08
C ASN A 113 -10.49 4.30 -8.85
N GLY A 114 -10.05 5.05 -7.85
CA GLY A 114 -8.64 5.10 -7.43
C GLY A 114 -8.33 4.23 -6.22
N PHE A 115 -9.34 3.59 -5.63
CA PHE A 115 -9.18 2.68 -4.50
C PHE A 115 -9.57 1.26 -4.91
N HIS A 116 -8.66 0.33 -4.71
CA HIS A 116 -8.81 -1.07 -5.09
C HIS A 116 -8.57 -1.96 -3.88
N PHE A 117 -9.54 -2.82 -3.57
CA PHE A 117 -9.49 -3.74 -2.44
C PHE A 117 -9.40 -5.16 -3.00
N LEU A 118 -8.20 -5.74 -2.93
CA LEU A 118 -7.88 -6.97 -3.64
C LEU A 118 -7.69 -8.14 -2.67
N THR A 119 -8.10 -9.31 -3.14
CA THR A 119 -7.81 -10.61 -2.51
C THR A 119 -7.12 -11.51 -3.52
N ALA A 120 -6.52 -12.61 -3.07
CA ALA A 120 -5.89 -13.58 -3.94
C ALA A 120 -5.82 -14.97 -3.27
N ASP A 121 -5.43 -15.97 -4.03
CA ASP A 121 -5.07 -17.27 -3.47
C ASP A 121 -3.72 -17.20 -2.73
N GLN A 122 -3.42 -18.24 -1.93
CA GLN A 122 -2.23 -18.27 -1.11
C GLN A 122 -0.94 -18.16 -1.94
N ALA A 123 -0.89 -18.79 -3.12
CA ALA A 123 0.31 -18.77 -3.97
C ALA A 123 0.60 -17.36 -4.49
N THR A 124 -0.41 -16.65 -4.91
CA THR A 124 -0.31 -15.24 -5.34
C THR A 124 0.07 -14.31 -4.18
N ILE A 125 -0.54 -14.52 -3.01
CA ILE A 125 -0.20 -13.78 -1.78
C ILE A 125 1.27 -13.97 -1.45
N ASP A 126 1.75 -15.22 -1.39
CA ASP A 126 3.14 -15.54 -1.05
C ASP A 126 4.11 -14.90 -2.05
N ALA A 127 3.79 -14.95 -3.35
CA ALA A 127 4.59 -14.34 -4.39
C ALA A 127 4.70 -12.83 -4.20
N LEU A 128 3.57 -12.12 -4.07
CA LEU A 128 3.58 -10.66 -3.94
C LEU A 128 4.21 -10.21 -2.62
N MET A 129 3.88 -10.84 -1.49
CA MET A 129 4.44 -10.48 -0.18
C MET A 129 5.95 -10.71 -0.14
N LYS A 130 6.46 -11.78 -0.76
CA LYS A 130 7.90 -12.02 -0.93
C LYS A 130 8.56 -10.92 -1.77
N GLN A 131 7.95 -10.53 -2.89
CA GLN A 131 8.48 -9.49 -3.78
C GLN A 131 8.56 -8.13 -3.09
N VAL A 132 7.57 -7.78 -2.28
CA VAL A 132 7.58 -6.52 -1.50
C VAL A 132 8.26 -6.66 -0.14
N GLY A 133 8.84 -7.81 0.17
CA GLY A 133 9.56 -8.05 1.42
C GLY A 133 8.71 -7.98 2.69
N PHE A 134 7.39 -8.11 2.56
CA PHE A 134 6.45 -8.05 3.69
C PHE A 134 6.35 -9.42 4.35
N GLN A 135 6.70 -9.49 5.64
CA GLN A 135 6.68 -10.72 6.42
C GLN A 135 5.58 -10.67 7.47
N TYR A 136 4.81 -11.73 7.57
CA TYR A 136 3.72 -11.90 8.52
C TYR A 136 3.64 -13.33 9.02
N ARG A 137 3.03 -13.54 10.18
CA ARG A 137 2.92 -14.86 10.81
C ARG A 137 1.64 -14.96 11.63
N TRP A 138 0.99 -16.11 11.55
CA TRP A 138 -0.14 -16.41 12.42
C TRP A 138 0.32 -16.51 13.89
N ASN A 139 -0.41 -15.85 14.76
CA ASN A 139 -0.24 -15.89 16.20
C ASN A 139 -1.39 -16.66 16.84
N GLU A 140 -1.17 -17.93 17.13
CA GLU A 140 -2.21 -18.82 17.70
C GLU A 140 -2.76 -18.31 19.04
N LYS A 141 -1.91 -17.70 19.86
CA LYS A 141 -2.33 -17.19 21.19
C LYS A 141 -3.28 -16.00 21.09
N ALA A 142 -3.06 -15.12 20.12
CA ALA A 142 -3.88 -13.95 19.90
C ALA A 142 -5.00 -14.22 18.87
N ASN A 143 -4.95 -15.36 18.17
CA ASN A 143 -5.86 -15.72 17.07
C ASN A 143 -5.91 -14.62 15.99
N GLU A 144 -4.73 -14.09 15.60
CA GLU A 144 -4.58 -13.02 14.63
C GLU A 144 -3.26 -13.10 13.88
N TRP A 145 -3.16 -12.42 12.75
CA TRP A 145 -1.90 -12.27 12.03
C TRP A 145 -1.03 -11.20 12.68
N SER A 146 0.18 -11.59 13.08
CA SER A 146 1.24 -10.63 13.46
C SER A 146 1.96 -10.16 12.22
N HIS A 147 2.00 -8.85 12.01
CA HIS A 147 2.62 -8.22 10.84
C HIS A 147 3.17 -6.84 11.16
N ALA A 148 4.09 -6.35 10.34
CA ALA A 148 4.50 -4.95 10.34
C ALA A 148 3.51 -4.09 9.52
N SER A 149 3.73 -2.78 9.45
CA SER A 149 2.84 -1.87 8.73
C SER A 149 3.65 -0.89 7.90
N ALA A 150 3.35 -0.82 6.61
CA ALA A 150 3.88 0.20 5.70
C ALA A 150 2.97 0.40 4.48
N ALA A 151 2.97 1.62 3.96
CA ALA A 151 2.51 1.94 2.61
C ALA A 151 3.71 1.85 1.66
N ILE A 152 3.60 1.01 0.63
CA ILE A 152 4.67 0.71 -0.32
C ILE A 152 4.40 1.44 -1.62
N MET A 153 5.33 2.30 -2.03
CA MET A 153 5.22 3.06 -3.26
C MET A 153 5.81 2.29 -4.43
N ILE A 154 5.03 2.13 -5.49
CA ILE A 154 5.37 1.33 -6.66
C ILE A 154 5.15 2.18 -7.91
N SER A 155 6.17 2.25 -8.78
CA SER A 155 6.08 3.00 -10.02
C SER A 155 5.04 2.42 -10.99
N PRO A 156 4.63 3.17 -12.02
CA PRO A 156 3.71 2.66 -13.05
C PRO A 156 4.19 1.37 -13.73
N GLU A 157 5.51 1.13 -13.74
CA GLU A 157 6.15 -0.06 -14.34
C GLU A 157 6.33 -1.22 -13.34
N GLY A 158 5.82 -1.07 -12.10
CA GLY A 158 5.91 -2.10 -11.07
C GLY A 158 7.20 -2.09 -10.24
N LYS A 159 8.03 -1.03 -10.30
CA LYS A 159 9.24 -0.93 -9.50
C LYS A 159 8.94 -0.36 -8.12
N ILE A 160 9.42 -1.02 -7.07
CA ILE A 160 9.31 -0.55 -5.69
C ILE A 160 10.26 0.63 -5.50
N THR A 161 9.72 1.76 -5.08
CA THR A 161 10.51 2.99 -4.96
C THR A 161 10.73 3.43 -3.52
N ARG A 162 9.76 3.18 -2.63
CA ARG A 162 9.81 3.64 -1.24
C ARG A 162 8.86 2.87 -0.34
N TYR A 163 9.18 2.87 0.96
CA TYR A 163 8.30 2.41 2.03
C TYR A 163 8.03 3.57 3.00
N LEU A 164 6.78 3.79 3.34
CA LEU A 164 6.37 4.67 4.44
C LEU A 164 5.89 3.77 5.58
N HIS A 165 6.70 3.65 6.63
CA HIS A 165 6.42 2.76 7.75
C HIS A 165 5.44 3.35 8.76
N GLY A 166 4.71 2.47 9.46
CA GLY A 166 3.86 2.84 10.57
C GLY A 166 2.39 3.03 10.23
N VAL A 167 1.71 3.81 11.06
CA VAL A 167 0.26 4.00 11.01
C VAL A 167 -0.15 5.48 10.99
N ASP A 168 0.80 6.38 11.11
CA ASP A 168 0.60 7.83 11.06
C ASP A 168 1.46 8.40 9.94
N PHE A 169 0.83 9.09 8.99
CA PHE A 169 1.48 9.55 7.78
C PHE A 169 1.32 11.07 7.63
N ASP A 170 2.44 11.73 7.39
CA ASP A 170 2.42 13.13 6.98
C ASP A 170 1.98 13.27 5.52
N ALA A 171 1.00 14.14 5.26
CA ALA A 171 0.41 14.32 3.94
C ALA A 171 1.41 14.85 2.91
N ARG A 172 2.37 15.70 3.34
CA ARG A 172 3.41 16.25 2.49
C ARG A 172 4.43 15.18 2.11
N ASP A 173 4.84 14.37 3.09
CA ASP A 173 5.78 13.27 2.86
C ASP A 173 5.19 12.22 1.92
N MET A 174 3.90 11.88 2.11
CA MET A 174 3.17 10.98 1.22
C MET A 174 3.07 11.54 -0.20
N LYS A 175 2.75 12.83 -0.35
CA LYS A 175 2.67 13.50 -1.66
C LYS A 175 4.04 13.52 -2.35
N LEU A 176 5.12 13.81 -1.62
CA LEU A 176 6.48 13.79 -2.16
C LEU A 176 6.87 12.39 -2.61
N ALA A 177 6.60 11.36 -1.79
CA ALA A 177 6.86 9.97 -2.13
C ALA A 177 6.12 9.55 -3.41
N LEU A 178 4.84 9.87 -3.54
CA LEU A 178 4.04 9.61 -4.74
C LEU A 178 4.58 10.33 -5.98
N ASN A 179 4.99 11.60 -5.84
CA ASN A 179 5.55 12.38 -6.95
C ASN A 179 6.90 11.80 -7.42
N GLU A 180 7.77 11.43 -6.51
CA GLU A 180 9.05 10.79 -6.82
C GLU A 180 8.81 9.44 -7.52
N THR A 181 7.87 8.65 -7.02
CA THR A 181 7.48 7.35 -7.57
C THR A 181 6.92 7.48 -9.00
N ALA A 182 6.07 8.47 -9.26
CA ALA A 182 5.54 8.75 -10.60
C ALA A 182 6.64 9.05 -11.62
N ASN A 183 7.75 9.63 -11.17
CA ASN A 183 8.91 9.95 -12.00
C ASN A 183 9.96 8.82 -12.03
N GLY A 184 9.64 7.63 -11.50
CA GLY A 184 10.54 6.48 -11.47
C GLY A 184 11.77 6.64 -10.59
N LYS A 185 11.79 7.62 -9.68
CA LYS A 185 12.89 7.84 -8.75
C LYS A 185 12.88 6.77 -7.68
N VAL A 186 13.96 6.01 -7.57
CA VAL A 186 14.13 4.87 -6.68
C VAL A 186 15.00 5.26 -5.49
N GLY A 187 14.53 4.95 -4.28
CA GLY A 187 15.31 5.12 -3.04
C GLY A 187 15.44 6.58 -2.60
N ASN A 188 16.31 6.79 -1.61
CA ASN A 188 16.85 8.09 -1.30
C ASN A 188 17.81 8.51 -2.42
N ILE A 189 17.31 8.84 -3.59
CA ILE A 189 18.08 9.65 -4.49
C ILE A 189 18.13 11.05 -3.86
N VAL A 190 18.95 11.12 -2.84
CA VAL A 190 19.61 12.29 -2.38
C VAL A 190 20.62 12.65 -3.45
N ASP A 191 20.19 12.81 -4.66
CA ASP A 191 21.06 13.35 -5.66
C ASP A 191 20.34 14.43 -6.44
N SER A 192 20.92 15.52 -6.13
CA SER A 192 20.88 16.83 -6.77
C SER A 192 19.70 17.75 -6.41
N VAL A 193 20.10 18.79 -5.72
CA VAL A 193 19.60 20.16 -5.66
C VAL A 193 18.42 20.48 -4.76
N MET A 194 17.43 19.61 -4.56
CA MET A 194 16.37 19.89 -3.56
C MET A 194 16.69 19.35 -2.17
N LEU A 195 17.72 18.55 -2.04
CA LEU A 195 18.11 17.85 -0.80
C LEU A 195 19.16 18.56 0.03
N TYR A 196 19.49 19.78 -0.31
CA TYR A 196 20.25 20.61 0.62
C TYR A 196 19.44 20.98 1.87
N CYS A 197 18.11 20.74 1.86
CA CYS A 197 17.24 21.13 2.96
C CYS A 197 16.45 19.99 3.62
N PHE A 198 16.28 18.82 2.98
CA PHE A 198 15.42 17.75 3.54
C PHE A 198 15.98 16.35 3.25
N LYS A 199 16.24 15.56 4.28
CA LYS A 199 16.52 14.13 4.16
C LYS A 199 15.35 13.32 4.71
N TYR A 200 15.00 12.25 3.99
CA TYR A 200 14.05 11.25 4.49
C TYR A 200 14.72 10.38 5.56
N ASP A 201 14.15 10.34 6.74
CA ASP A 201 14.55 9.43 7.81
C ASP A 201 13.75 8.13 7.68
N GLN A 202 14.41 7.05 7.29
CA GLN A 202 13.80 5.72 7.12
C GLN A 202 13.21 5.17 8.43
N HIS A 203 13.76 5.55 9.59
CA HIS A 203 13.27 5.08 10.88
C HIS A 203 12.05 5.84 11.37
N GLN A 204 11.88 7.07 10.93
CA GLN A 204 10.74 7.92 11.31
C GLN A 204 9.72 8.12 10.19
N SER A 205 9.98 7.58 8.99
CA SER A 205 9.15 7.76 7.80
C SER A 205 8.82 9.23 7.48
N LYS A 206 9.78 10.15 7.70
CA LYS A 206 9.60 11.60 7.58
C LYS A 206 10.71 12.27 6.77
N TYR A 207 10.35 13.34 6.08
CA TYR A 207 11.32 14.30 5.49
C TYR A 207 11.62 15.38 6.52
N GLY A 208 12.82 15.38 7.08
CA GLY A 208 13.29 16.38 8.05
C GLY A 208 14.26 17.41 7.47
N LEU A 209 14.22 18.64 8.01
CA LEU A 209 15.24 19.65 7.73
C LEU A 209 16.53 19.23 8.45
N GLN A 210 17.64 19.13 7.71
CA GLN A 210 18.96 19.02 8.33
C GLN A 210 19.58 20.43 8.37
N VAL A 211 19.74 20.94 9.58
CA VAL A 211 20.54 22.13 9.88
C VAL A 211 22.01 21.74 10.02
#